data_82b3f1d3dfff8f9c7aa66e01b49f85e0
#
_entry.id   82b3f1d3dfff8f9c7aa66e01b49f85e0
#
_cell.length_a   1.000
_cell.length_b   1.000
_cell.length_c   1.000
_cell.angle_alpha   90.00
_cell.angle_beta   90.00
_cell.angle_gamma   90.00
#
_symmetry.space_group_name_H-M   'P 1'
#
loop_
_entity.id
_entity.type
_entity.pdbx_description
1 polymer ?
#
loop_
_entity_poly.entity_id
_entity_poly.type
_entity_poly.pdbx_seq_one_letter_code
_entity_poly.pdbx_strand_id
1 'polypeptide(L)'
;MKVTEIVAQFAKPIVEAHGCELWDVEYVREGDQRFLRLYLDKEGGVDITDCEAISRAVDPILDEKDPIAESYHFEVCSAGLERALKRPSDFERFMGSTITVKLYRPYNGMKEIPGILRGYEDGKVIVEAGKETITFEKSQVALVRLRVEF
;
A
#
# COMPACT_ATOMS: atom_id res chain seq x y z
N MET A 1 -13.08 -15.96 -1.36
CA MET A 1 -12.30 -14.93 -0.65
C MET A 1 -10.88 -14.92 -1.19
N LYS A 2 -10.33 -13.75 -1.46
CA LYS A 2 -8.96 -13.62 -1.99
C LYS A 2 -7.93 -13.99 -0.92
N VAL A 3 -6.77 -14.49 -1.35
CA VAL A 3 -5.66 -14.81 -0.45
C VAL A 3 -5.32 -13.62 0.46
N THR A 4 -5.24 -12.41 -0.09
CA THR A 4 -4.93 -11.21 0.68
C THR A 4 -5.95 -10.93 1.77
N GLU A 5 -7.22 -11.18 1.52
CA GLU A 5 -8.29 -11.02 2.52
C GLU A 5 -8.19 -12.05 3.63
N ILE A 6 -7.92 -13.31 3.29
CA ILE A 6 -7.75 -14.40 4.26
C ILE A 6 -6.57 -14.09 5.18
N VAL A 7 -5.44 -13.72 4.59
CA VAL A 7 -4.23 -13.40 5.35
C VAL A 7 -4.45 -12.19 6.25
N ALA A 8 -5.10 -11.14 5.73
CA ALA A 8 -5.39 -9.93 6.51
C ALA A 8 -6.22 -10.24 7.75
N GLN A 9 -7.19 -11.16 7.64
CA GLN A 9 -8.06 -11.50 8.77
C GLN A 9 -7.30 -12.07 9.96
N PHE A 10 -6.32 -12.95 9.74
CA PHE A 10 -5.58 -13.51 10.87
C PHE A 10 -4.30 -12.71 11.21
N ALA A 11 -3.74 -11.99 10.26
CA ALA A 11 -2.53 -11.19 10.49
C ALA A 11 -2.82 -9.89 11.25
N LYS A 12 -3.95 -9.24 10.96
CA LYS A 12 -4.30 -7.95 11.57
C LYS A 12 -4.25 -7.94 13.11
N PRO A 13 -4.91 -8.91 13.83
CA PRO A 13 -4.83 -8.93 15.28
C PRO A 13 -3.40 -9.09 15.80
N ILE A 14 -2.58 -9.88 15.11
CA ILE A 14 -1.19 -10.12 15.50
C ILE A 14 -0.38 -8.86 15.34
N VAL A 15 -0.53 -8.17 14.21
CA VAL A 15 0.17 -6.91 13.93
C VAL A 15 -0.19 -5.86 14.98
N GLU A 16 -1.47 -5.72 15.28
CA GLU A 16 -1.95 -4.76 16.29
C GLU A 16 -1.45 -5.10 17.70
N ALA A 17 -1.37 -6.38 18.04
CA ALA A 17 -0.83 -6.82 19.33
C ALA A 17 0.66 -6.46 19.50
N HIS A 18 1.38 -6.26 18.40
CA HIS A 18 2.78 -5.83 18.43
C HIS A 18 2.94 -4.30 18.31
N GLY A 19 1.85 -3.56 18.42
CA GLY A 19 1.89 -2.10 18.40
C GLY A 19 2.00 -1.49 17.01
N CYS A 20 1.72 -2.25 15.96
CA CYS A 20 1.77 -1.81 14.58
C CYS A 20 0.39 -1.81 13.94
N GLU A 21 0.28 -1.18 12.79
CA GLU A 21 -0.91 -1.19 11.95
C GLU A 21 -0.61 -2.02 10.70
N LEU A 22 -1.54 -2.90 10.31
CA LEU A 22 -1.43 -3.59 9.03
C LEU A 22 -1.91 -2.64 7.93
N TRP A 23 -0.94 -2.07 7.20
CA TRP A 23 -1.23 -1.11 6.15
C TRP A 23 -1.82 -1.77 4.91
N ASP A 24 -1.21 -2.88 4.47
CA ASP A 24 -1.64 -3.59 3.26
C ASP A 24 -1.13 -5.02 3.27
N VAL A 25 -1.79 -5.88 2.50
CA VAL A 25 -1.35 -7.25 2.21
C VAL A 25 -1.29 -7.40 0.70
N GLU A 26 -0.16 -7.89 0.21
CA GLU A 26 0.07 -8.05 -1.22
C GLU A 26 0.47 -9.50 -1.51
N TYR A 27 -0.13 -10.08 -2.55
CA TYR A 27 0.26 -11.39 -3.06
C TYR A 27 0.52 -11.25 -4.55
N VAL A 28 1.79 -11.26 -4.93
CA VAL A 28 2.23 -10.95 -6.30
C VAL A 28 3.20 -11.98 -6.83
N ARG A 29 3.27 -12.06 -8.14
CA ARG A 29 4.23 -12.86 -8.86
C ARG A 29 5.28 -11.95 -9.47
N GLU A 30 6.54 -12.25 -9.20
CA GLU A 30 7.68 -11.56 -9.78
C GLU A 30 8.57 -12.61 -10.44
N GLY A 31 8.59 -12.63 -11.78
CA GLY A 31 9.26 -13.69 -12.53
C GLY A 31 8.60 -15.04 -12.27
N ASP A 32 9.39 -16.03 -11.83
CA ASP A 32 8.92 -17.39 -11.52
C ASP A 32 8.51 -17.53 -10.05
N GLN A 33 8.67 -16.49 -9.25
CA GLN A 33 8.46 -16.55 -7.81
C GLN A 33 7.23 -15.77 -7.39
N ARG A 34 6.59 -16.24 -6.31
CA ARG A 34 5.47 -15.55 -5.69
C ARG A 34 5.87 -15.03 -4.34
N PHE A 35 5.33 -13.85 -4.00
CA PHE A 35 5.62 -13.16 -2.75
C PHE A 35 4.34 -12.79 -2.04
N LEU A 36 4.25 -13.16 -0.78
CA LEU A 36 3.23 -12.67 0.14
C LEU A 36 3.89 -11.64 1.02
N ARG A 37 3.44 -10.39 0.94
CA ARG A 37 4.01 -9.28 1.70
C ARG A 37 2.99 -8.63 2.60
N LEU A 38 3.38 -8.42 3.85
CA LEU A 38 2.64 -7.60 4.80
C LEU A 38 3.35 -6.26 4.89
N TYR A 39 2.60 -5.18 4.74
CA TYR A 39 3.13 -3.82 4.89
C TYR A 39 2.64 -3.24 6.20
N LEU A 40 3.56 -2.86 7.05
CA LEU A 40 3.30 -2.36 8.39
C LEU A 40 3.49 -0.85 8.48
N ASP A 41 2.69 -0.22 9.33
CA ASP A 41 2.88 1.18 9.71
C ASP A 41 2.92 1.27 11.24
N LYS A 42 3.58 2.29 11.75
CA LYS A 42 3.71 2.53 13.19
C LYS A 42 4.08 3.98 13.43
N GLU A 43 3.49 4.59 14.43
CA GLU A 43 3.92 5.92 14.86
C GLU A 43 5.39 5.87 15.26
N GLY A 44 6.19 6.78 14.72
CA GLY A 44 7.62 6.78 14.92
C GLY A 44 8.41 5.89 13.97
N GLY A 45 7.74 5.12 13.13
CA GLY A 45 8.34 4.25 12.12
C GLY A 45 8.46 2.79 12.53
N VAL A 46 8.45 1.91 11.55
CA VAL A 46 8.61 0.45 11.72
C VAL A 46 10.10 0.12 11.60
N ASP A 47 10.62 -0.64 12.55
CA ASP A 47 12.01 -1.09 12.50
C ASP A 47 12.13 -2.59 12.17
N ILE A 48 13.35 -3.08 12.04
CA ILE A 48 13.64 -4.48 11.73
C ILE A 48 13.11 -5.40 12.82
N THR A 49 13.21 -4.99 14.09
CA THR A 49 12.75 -5.77 15.23
C THR A 49 11.24 -6.00 15.15
N ASP A 50 10.48 -4.96 14.79
CA ASP A 50 9.04 -5.07 14.59
C ASP A 50 8.71 -6.09 13.49
N CYS A 51 9.38 -6.00 12.36
CA CYS A 51 9.16 -6.91 11.23
C CYS A 51 9.50 -8.35 11.59
N GLU A 52 10.61 -8.60 12.27
CA GLU A 52 11.01 -9.93 12.70
C GLU A 52 10.03 -10.55 13.69
N ALA A 53 9.60 -9.77 14.69
CA ALA A 53 8.65 -10.25 15.70
C ALA A 53 7.33 -10.65 15.06
N ILE A 54 6.80 -9.83 14.17
CA ILE A 54 5.54 -10.10 13.48
C ILE A 54 5.69 -11.27 12.51
N SER A 55 6.80 -11.35 11.79
CA SER A 55 7.09 -12.47 10.90
C SER A 55 7.07 -13.81 11.65
N ARG A 56 7.72 -13.87 12.80
CA ARG A 56 7.75 -15.07 13.66
C ARG A 56 6.38 -15.44 14.21
N ALA A 57 5.55 -14.44 14.48
CA ALA A 57 4.20 -14.68 15.02
C ALA A 57 3.22 -15.13 13.94
N VAL A 58 3.35 -14.62 12.72
CA VAL A 58 2.45 -14.92 11.60
C VAL A 58 2.81 -16.24 10.89
N ASP A 59 4.10 -16.51 10.74
CA ASP A 59 4.59 -17.67 9.98
C ASP A 59 3.98 -19.01 10.40
N PRO A 60 3.89 -19.38 11.70
CA PRO A 60 3.25 -20.62 12.12
C PRO A 60 1.77 -20.70 11.74
N ILE A 61 1.09 -19.56 11.73
CA ILE A 61 -0.34 -19.49 11.37
C ILE A 61 -0.52 -19.68 9.87
N LEU A 62 0.42 -19.16 9.06
CA LEU A 62 0.44 -19.41 7.61
C LEU A 62 0.58 -20.91 7.33
N ASP A 63 1.45 -21.59 8.05
CA ASP A 63 1.63 -23.04 7.90
C ASP A 63 0.37 -23.81 8.30
N GLU A 64 -0.27 -23.40 9.39
CA GLU A 64 -1.49 -24.06 9.89
C GLU A 64 -2.68 -23.87 8.95
N LYS A 65 -2.92 -22.63 8.51
CA LYS A 65 -4.07 -22.29 7.67
C LYS A 65 -3.85 -22.59 6.19
N ASP A 66 -2.60 -22.61 5.76
CA ASP A 66 -2.19 -22.96 4.40
C ASP A 66 -3.07 -22.31 3.31
N PRO A 67 -3.18 -20.96 3.29
CA PRO A 67 -4.09 -20.26 2.38
C PRO A 67 -3.61 -20.21 0.94
N ILE A 68 -2.36 -20.57 0.68
CA ILE A 68 -1.72 -20.47 -0.63
C ILE A 68 -1.26 -21.87 -1.05
N ALA A 69 -1.75 -22.34 -2.20
CA ALA A 69 -1.44 -23.67 -2.70
C ALA A 69 -0.02 -23.79 -3.30
N GLU A 70 0.50 -22.69 -3.86
CA GLU A 70 1.80 -22.66 -4.50
C GLU A 70 2.91 -22.31 -3.50
N SER A 71 4.14 -22.57 -3.90
CA SER A 71 5.31 -22.10 -3.15
C SER A 71 5.41 -20.57 -3.23
N TYR A 72 5.75 -19.94 -2.13
CA TYR A 72 5.86 -18.50 -2.04
C TYR A 72 6.88 -18.08 -1.01
N HIS A 73 7.34 -16.84 -1.12
CA HIS A 73 8.18 -16.19 -0.11
C HIS A 73 7.32 -15.28 0.74
N PHE A 74 7.46 -15.39 2.05
CA PHE A 74 6.76 -14.53 3.00
C PHE A 74 7.69 -13.42 3.47
N GLU A 75 7.24 -12.16 3.30
CA GLU A 75 8.01 -10.99 3.69
C GLU A 75 7.14 -10.04 4.52
N VAL A 76 7.74 -9.46 5.56
CA VAL A 76 7.11 -8.40 6.36
C VAL A 76 7.93 -7.14 6.14
N CYS A 77 7.26 -6.10 5.66
CA CYS A 77 7.91 -4.87 5.21
C CYS A 77 7.33 -3.64 5.89
N SER A 78 8.13 -2.58 5.98
CA SER A 78 7.60 -1.26 6.33
C SER A 78 6.80 -0.72 5.14
N ALA A 79 5.67 -0.05 5.41
CA ALA A 79 4.92 0.65 4.38
C ALA A 79 5.75 1.75 3.73
N GLY A 80 6.71 2.30 4.48
CA GLY A 80 7.65 3.28 3.97
C GLY A 80 7.08 4.68 3.84
N LEU A 81 7.93 5.59 3.37
CA LEU A 81 7.56 6.99 3.20
C LEU A 81 6.79 7.23 1.89
N GLU A 82 7.13 6.49 0.84
CA GLU A 82 6.50 6.61 -0.48
C GLU A 82 5.47 5.50 -0.70
N ARG A 83 4.55 5.37 0.23
CA ARG A 83 3.52 4.32 0.19
C ARG A 83 2.43 4.62 -0.84
N ALA A 84 1.82 3.56 -1.37
CA ALA A 84 0.70 3.69 -2.29
C ALA A 84 -0.60 3.97 -1.54
N LEU A 85 -1.43 4.85 -2.10
CA LEU A 85 -2.78 5.13 -1.61
C LEU A 85 -3.76 4.33 -2.47
N LYS A 86 -4.52 3.43 -1.87
CA LYS A 86 -5.41 2.52 -2.61
C LYS A 86 -6.87 2.66 -2.19
N ARG A 87 -7.14 2.78 -0.89
CA ARG A 87 -8.48 2.82 -0.32
C ARG A 87 -8.96 4.26 -0.13
N PRO A 88 -10.26 4.51 -0.16
CA PRO A 88 -10.79 5.85 0.13
C PRO A 88 -10.26 6.43 1.45
N SER A 89 -10.13 5.58 2.49
CA SER A 89 -9.59 6.00 3.79
C SER A 89 -8.13 6.47 3.70
N ASP A 90 -7.34 5.90 2.79
CA ASP A 90 -5.95 6.32 2.58
C ASP A 90 -5.92 7.75 2.04
N PHE A 91 -6.79 8.06 1.08
CA PHE A 91 -6.88 9.40 0.49
C PHE A 91 -7.37 10.43 1.51
N GLU A 92 -8.33 10.08 2.35
CA GLU A 92 -8.80 10.97 3.42
C GLU A 92 -7.68 11.28 4.41
N ARG A 93 -6.93 10.26 4.81
CA ARG A 93 -5.83 10.37 5.77
C ARG A 93 -4.74 11.31 5.29
N PHE A 94 -4.44 11.27 4.00
CA PHE A 94 -3.33 12.03 3.41
C PHE A 94 -3.78 13.21 2.55
N MET A 95 -5.00 13.68 2.75
CA MET A 95 -5.49 14.89 2.09
C MET A 95 -4.55 16.07 2.38
N GLY A 96 -4.17 16.82 1.35
CA GLY A 96 -3.23 17.93 1.48
C GLY A 96 -1.76 17.54 1.39
N SER A 97 -1.46 16.25 1.32
CA SER A 97 -0.09 15.76 1.18
C SER A 97 0.39 15.82 -0.26
N THR A 98 1.69 15.88 -0.44
CA THR A 98 2.30 15.78 -1.76
C THR A 98 2.24 14.34 -2.24
N ILE A 99 1.74 14.14 -3.46
CA ILE A 99 1.58 12.83 -4.07
C ILE A 99 2.16 12.81 -5.49
N THR A 100 2.36 11.60 -6.01
CA THR A 100 2.62 11.37 -7.43
C THR A 100 1.52 10.47 -7.97
N VAL A 101 0.84 10.93 -9.02
CA VAL A 101 -0.19 10.15 -9.72
C VAL A 101 0.45 9.51 -10.94
N LYS A 102 0.45 8.17 -11.00
CA LYS A 102 0.93 7.43 -12.16
C LYS A 102 -0.26 7.10 -13.04
N LEU A 103 -0.15 7.42 -14.32
CA LEU A 103 -1.23 7.27 -15.29
C LEU A 103 -0.96 6.10 -16.25
N TYR A 104 -2.04 5.49 -16.74
CA TYR A 104 -1.93 4.47 -17.79
C TYR A 104 -1.48 5.07 -19.12
N ARG A 105 -1.93 6.30 -19.42
CA ARG A 105 -1.57 7.03 -20.63
C ARG A 105 -1.03 8.41 -20.27
N PRO A 106 -0.07 8.94 -21.03
CA PRO A 106 0.48 10.25 -20.72
C PRO A 106 -0.58 11.37 -20.75
N TYR A 107 -0.47 12.27 -19.79
CA TYR A 107 -1.21 13.54 -19.76
C TYR A 107 -0.22 14.66 -20.03
N ASN A 108 -0.44 15.40 -21.12
CA ASN A 108 0.52 16.43 -21.57
C ASN A 108 1.95 15.91 -21.66
N GLY A 109 2.12 14.66 -22.15
CA GLY A 109 3.42 14.03 -22.31
C GLY A 109 4.02 13.43 -21.05
N MET A 110 3.32 13.49 -19.90
CA MET A 110 3.82 13.00 -18.62
C MET A 110 2.98 11.84 -18.12
N LYS A 111 3.61 10.73 -17.77
CA LYS A 111 2.94 9.57 -17.15
C LYS A 111 2.85 9.67 -15.64
N GLU A 112 3.68 10.49 -15.03
CA GLU A 112 3.69 10.73 -13.59
C GLU A 112 3.48 12.20 -13.32
N ILE A 113 2.44 12.53 -12.56
CA ILE A 113 2.07 13.91 -12.26
C ILE A 113 2.29 14.14 -10.76
N PRO A 114 3.28 14.94 -10.38
CA PRO A 114 3.46 15.34 -8.98
C PRO A 114 2.51 16.49 -8.64
N GLY A 115 2.02 16.48 -7.40
CA GLY A 115 1.14 17.55 -6.95
C GLY A 115 0.64 17.31 -5.54
N ILE A 116 -0.33 18.12 -5.13
CA ILE A 116 -0.93 18.04 -3.80
C ILE A 116 -2.30 17.39 -3.93
N LEU A 117 -2.58 16.41 -3.07
CA LEU A 117 -3.88 15.74 -3.04
C LEU A 117 -4.93 16.71 -2.49
N ARG A 118 -5.89 17.08 -3.32
CA ARG A 118 -6.95 18.04 -2.96
C ARG A 118 -8.31 17.40 -2.78
N GLY A 119 -8.52 16.22 -3.35
CA GLY A 119 -9.78 15.53 -3.21
C GLY A 119 -9.74 14.11 -3.73
N TYR A 120 -10.69 13.31 -3.27
CA TYR A 120 -10.92 11.96 -3.75
C TYR A 120 -12.42 11.68 -3.66
N GLU A 121 -13.04 11.34 -4.78
CA GLU A 121 -14.46 11.07 -4.84
C GLU A 121 -14.76 10.00 -5.88
N ASP A 122 -15.35 8.89 -5.45
CA ASP A 122 -15.75 7.77 -6.31
C ASP A 122 -14.65 7.29 -7.28
N GLY A 123 -13.41 7.21 -6.77
CA GLY A 123 -12.25 6.79 -7.55
C GLY A 123 -11.59 7.93 -8.33
N LYS A 124 -12.17 9.11 -8.34
CA LYS A 124 -11.58 10.29 -8.98
C LYS A 124 -10.57 10.92 -8.04
N VAL A 125 -9.38 11.23 -8.55
CA VAL A 125 -8.32 11.88 -7.79
C VAL A 125 -8.19 13.32 -8.24
N ILE A 126 -8.31 14.24 -7.30
CA ILE A 126 -8.18 15.68 -7.57
C ILE A 126 -6.83 16.14 -7.08
N VAL A 127 -5.99 16.64 -7.98
CA VAL A 127 -4.60 17.00 -7.74
C VAL A 127 -4.37 18.45 -8.13
N GLU A 128 -3.69 19.20 -7.24
CA GLU A 128 -3.20 20.53 -7.56
C GLU A 128 -1.76 20.39 -8.04
N ALA A 129 -1.56 20.56 -9.35
CA ALA A 129 -0.25 20.47 -10.01
C ALA A 129 0.15 21.86 -10.49
N GLY A 130 1.07 22.49 -9.76
CA GLY A 130 1.47 23.87 -10.05
C GLY A 130 0.29 24.82 -9.84
N LYS A 131 -0.16 25.49 -10.89
CA LYS A 131 -1.28 26.44 -10.84
C LYS A 131 -2.61 25.83 -11.29
N GLU A 132 -2.59 24.55 -11.71
CA GLU A 132 -3.77 23.88 -12.22
C GLU A 132 -4.31 22.85 -11.22
N THR A 133 -5.62 22.75 -11.16
CA THR A 133 -6.28 21.64 -10.44
C THR A 133 -6.82 20.68 -11.49
N ILE A 134 -6.37 19.43 -11.40
CA ILE A 134 -6.69 18.40 -12.39
C ILE A 134 -7.49 17.30 -11.69
N THR A 135 -8.58 16.85 -12.32
CA THR A 135 -9.34 15.69 -11.86
C THR A 135 -9.05 14.52 -12.79
N PHE A 136 -8.49 13.45 -12.24
CA PHE A 136 -8.25 12.22 -12.99
C PHE A 136 -9.33 11.19 -12.67
N GLU A 137 -9.90 10.60 -13.71
CA GLU A 137 -10.86 9.52 -13.56
C GLU A 137 -10.17 8.24 -13.08
N LYS A 138 -10.92 7.37 -12.42
CA LYS A 138 -10.41 6.07 -11.94
C LYS A 138 -9.74 5.27 -13.06
N SER A 139 -10.31 5.29 -14.26
CA SER A 139 -9.78 4.58 -15.43
C SER A 139 -8.45 5.12 -15.95
N GLN A 140 -8.10 6.34 -15.59
CA GLN A 140 -6.85 7.00 -16.01
C GLN A 140 -5.70 6.72 -15.04
N VAL A 141 -6.01 6.44 -13.77
CA VAL A 141 -5.02 6.33 -12.69
C VAL A 141 -4.57 4.89 -12.50
N ALA A 142 -3.28 4.64 -12.72
CA ALA A 142 -2.67 3.34 -12.44
C ALA A 142 -2.31 3.19 -10.97
N LEU A 143 -1.77 4.26 -10.36
CA LEU A 143 -1.27 4.24 -9.01
C LEU A 143 -1.16 5.66 -8.46
N VAL A 144 -1.41 5.82 -7.16
CA VAL A 144 -1.13 7.07 -6.43
C VAL A 144 -0.19 6.74 -5.28
N ARG A 145 0.91 7.48 -5.17
CA ARG A 145 1.87 7.31 -4.08
C ARG A 145 2.08 8.61 -3.35
N LEU A 146 2.33 8.51 -2.04
CA LEU A 146 2.86 9.65 -1.29
C LEU A 146 4.25 9.97 -1.81
N ARG A 147 4.54 11.26 -1.94
CA ARG A 147 5.83 11.75 -2.35
C ARG A 147 6.49 12.43 -1.17
N VAL A 148 7.74 12.07 -0.90
CA VAL A 148 8.54 12.69 0.15
C VAL A 148 9.46 13.72 -0.51
N GLU A 149 9.36 14.96 -0.05
CA GLU A 149 10.24 16.03 -0.48
C GLU A 149 11.24 16.33 0.65
N PHE A 150 12.49 16.39 0.27
CA PHE A 150 13.59 16.69 1.19
C PHE A 150 14.10 18.12 0.99
#